data_61c8263b2b25731f00ca06eab8503153
#
_entry.id   61c8263b2b25731f00ca06eab8503153
#
_cell.length_a   1.000
_cell.length_b   1.000
_cell.length_c   1.000
_cell.angle_alpha   90.00
_cell.angle_beta   90.00
_cell.angle_gamma   90.00
#
_symmetry.space_group_name_H-M   'P 1'
#
loop_
_entity.id
_entity.type
_entity.pdbx_description
1 polymer ?
#
loop_
_entity_poly.entity_id
_entity_poly.type
_entity_poly.pdbx_seq_one_letter_code
_entity_poly.pdbx_strand_id
1 'polypeptide(L)'
;MRIAFLNWRDSTHPEGGGAEKYAETVCEGLADVGHDVTMLCSAHAEAPGEGRRNGVRVLRQGGRLGVYGASLRKLVALERAEGRFDVVVDTQNGVPFWARVATKTPVVMLVHHVHREQWPIVFGPAAARVGWALESRVAPRIFRGQQ
;
A
#
# COMPACT_ATOMS: atom_id res chain seq x y z
N MET A 1 -14.53 -11.68 4.18
CA MET A 1 -13.07 -11.84 4.08
C MET A 1 -12.39 -10.74 4.87
N ARG A 2 -11.21 -11.02 5.42
CA ARG A 2 -10.31 -10.00 5.99
C ARG A 2 -9.30 -9.56 4.91
N ILE A 3 -9.30 -8.28 4.58
CA ILE A 3 -8.52 -7.73 3.48
C ILE A 3 -7.58 -6.64 4.02
N ALA A 4 -6.27 -6.75 3.74
CA ALA A 4 -5.33 -5.68 4.01
C ALA A 4 -5.02 -4.92 2.71
N PHE A 5 -5.07 -3.60 2.79
CA PHE A 5 -4.68 -2.69 1.71
C PHE A 5 -3.43 -1.92 2.13
N LEU A 6 -2.34 -2.08 1.42
CA LEU A 6 -1.13 -1.29 1.63
C LEU A 6 -1.13 -0.16 0.61
N ASN A 7 -1.28 1.07 1.06
CA ASN A 7 -1.30 2.24 0.19
C ASN A 7 -0.33 3.32 0.73
N TRP A 8 0.26 4.09 -0.16
CA TRP A 8 1.25 5.08 0.25
C TRP A 8 0.64 6.12 1.19
N ARG A 9 -0.53 6.64 0.85
CA ARG A 9 -1.26 7.67 1.59
C ARG A 9 -2.75 7.33 1.62
N ASP A 10 -3.51 8.03 2.44
CA ASP A 10 -4.97 8.09 2.31
C ASP A 10 -5.41 9.46 1.76
N SER A 11 -6.69 9.63 1.51
CA SER A 11 -7.22 10.88 0.93
C SER A 11 -7.22 12.06 1.90
N THR A 12 -6.97 11.83 3.20
CA THR A 12 -6.83 12.91 4.18
C THR A 12 -5.42 13.49 4.20
N HIS A 13 -4.46 12.84 3.52
CA HIS A 13 -3.10 13.35 3.42
C HIS A 13 -3.07 14.62 2.54
N PRO A 14 -2.38 15.71 2.96
CA PRO A 14 -2.34 16.97 2.20
C PRO A 14 -1.88 16.84 0.74
N GLU A 15 -1.05 15.84 0.46
CA GLU A 15 -0.57 15.52 -0.89
C GLU A 15 -1.32 14.33 -1.50
N GLY A 16 -2.50 13.97 -0.99
CA GLY A 16 -3.35 12.92 -1.55
C GLY A 16 -3.87 13.28 -2.93
N GLY A 17 -4.03 12.28 -3.78
CA GLY A 17 -4.47 12.46 -5.18
C GLY A 17 -5.45 11.38 -5.65
N GLY A 18 -5.51 11.17 -6.95
CA GLY A 18 -6.46 10.23 -7.57
C GLY A 18 -6.24 8.77 -7.17
N ALA A 19 -4.99 8.36 -6.98
CA ALA A 19 -4.66 6.99 -6.57
C ALA A 19 -5.17 6.67 -5.16
N GLU A 20 -5.03 7.63 -4.23
CA GLU A 20 -5.54 7.53 -2.87
C GLU A 20 -7.06 7.45 -2.84
N LYS A 21 -7.72 8.32 -3.60
CA LYS A 21 -9.19 8.32 -3.72
C LYS A 21 -9.71 7.03 -4.33
N TYR A 22 -9.04 6.50 -5.35
CA TYR A 22 -9.37 5.20 -5.94
C TYR A 22 -9.26 4.08 -4.90
N ALA A 23 -8.11 3.98 -4.20
CA ALA A 23 -7.89 2.95 -3.20
C ALA A 23 -8.95 3.00 -2.08
N GLU A 24 -9.28 4.19 -1.59
CA GLU A 24 -10.36 4.35 -0.60
C GLU A 24 -11.72 3.93 -1.13
N THR A 25 -12.09 4.36 -2.33
CA THR A 25 -13.38 3.98 -2.92
C THR A 25 -13.52 2.46 -3.07
N VAL A 26 -12.44 1.78 -3.44
CA VAL A 26 -12.43 0.31 -3.50
C VAL A 26 -12.55 -0.29 -2.10
N CYS A 27 -11.80 0.21 -1.12
CA CYS A 27 -11.87 -0.26 0.26
C CYS A 27 -13.26 -0.07 0.89
N GLU A 28 -13.87 1.09 0.67
CA GLU A 28 -15.22 1.41 1.13
C GLU A 28 -16.25 0.46 0.48
N GLY A 29 -16.20 0.26 -0.84
CA GLY A 29 -17.08 -0.67 -1.53
C GLY A 29 -16.94 -2.12 -1.05
N LEU A 30 -15.72 -2.56 -0.72
CA LEU A 30 -15.49 -3.87 -0.13
C LEU A 30 -16.06 -3.97 1.31
N ALA A 31 -15.94 -2.91 2.10
CA ALA A 31 -16.53 -2.86 3.43
C ALA A 31 -18.08 -2.85 3.39
N ASP A 32 -18.67 -2.14 2.44
CA ASP A 32 -20.12 -2.07 2.24
C ASP A 32 -20.74 -3.44 1.89
N VAL A 33 -20.00 -4.29 1.18
CA VAL A 33 -20.45 -5.68 0.91
C VAL A 33 -20.05 -6.67 2.01
N GLY A 34 -19.63 -6.17 3.18
CA GLY A 34 -19.44 -6.96 4.40
C GLY A 34 -18.05 -7.56 4.59
N HIS A 35 -17.01 -7.06 3.92
CA HIS A 35 -15.64 -7.47 4.18
C HIS A 35 -15.01 -6.64 5.31
N ASP A 36 -14.12 -7.26 6.10
CA ASP A 36 -13.29 -6.58 7.10
C ASP A 36 -12.05 -6.01 6.42
N VAL A 37 -12.06 -4.72 6.15
CA VAL A 37 -11.02 -4.05 5.39
C VAL A 37 -10.15 -3.19 6.30
N THR A 38 -8.83 -3.41 6.23
CA THR A 38 -7.82 -2.61 6.92
C THR A 38 -6.87 -1.97 5.90
N MET A 39 -6.83 -0.64 5.89
CA MET A 39 -5.86 0.13 5.10
C MET A 39 -4.65 0.51 5.96
N LEU A 40 -3.45 0.24 5.47
CA LEU A 40 -2.17 0.63 6.05
C LEU A 40 -1.54 1.70 5.16
N CYS A 41 -1.29 2.90 5.71
CA CYS A 41 -0.76 4.03 4.95
C CYS A 41 0.18 4.91 5.79
N SER A 42 0.74 5.96 5.16
CA SER A 42 1.66 6.87 5.85
C SER A 42 0.96 7.75 6.88
N ALA A 43 1.64 7.99 8.00
CA ALA A 43 1.22 8.96 8.99
C ALA A 43 1.46 10.39 8.49
N HIS A 44 0.56 11.30 8.87
CA HIS A 44 0.65 12.74 8.64
C HIS A 44 0.00 13.50 9.80
N ALA A 45 0.24 14.81 9.87
CA ALA A 45 -0.18 15.64 11.02
C ALA A 45 -1.70 15.87 11.11
N GLU A 46 -2.41 15.75 9.99
CA GLU A 46 -3.83 16.13 9.88
C GLU A 46 -4.81 15.01 10.26
N ALA A 47 -4.30 13.81 10.58
CA ALA A 47 -5.15 12.70 10.99
C ALA A 47 -4.49 11.82 12.07
N PRO A 48 -5.30 11.20 12.96
CA PRO A 48 -4.77 10.29 13.98
C PRO A 48 -4.15 9.04 13.36
N GLY A 49 -3.22 8.41 14.09
CA GLY A 49 -2.53 7.20 13.64
C GLY A 49 -3.45 6.01 13.40
N GLU A 50 -4.61 5.97 14.04
CA GLU A 50 -5.65 4.95 13.83
C GLU A 50 -7.02 5.61 13.76
N GLY A 51 -7.88 5.10 12.89
CA GLY A 51 -9.26 5.56 12.75
C GLY A 51 -10.12 4.58 11.95
N ARG A 52 -11.42 4.88 11.87
CA ARG A 52 -12.36 4.19 10.97
C ARG A 52 -13.04 5.22 10.08
N ARG A 53 -13.23 4.84 8.83
CA ARG A 53 -13.93 5.66 7.85
C ARG A 53 -14.72 4.75 6.92
N ASN A 54 -16.03 4.98 6.82
CA ASN A 54 -16.94 4.23 5.95
C ASN A 54 -16.70 2.70 6.03
N GLY A 55 -16.66 2.16 7.26
CA GLY A 55 -16.45 0.73 7.51
C GLY A 55 -14.98 0.28 7.46
N VAL A 56 -14.06 1.04 6.86
CA VAL A 56 -12.65 0.71 6.71
C VAL A 56 -11.86 1.11 7.94
N ARG A 57 -11.05 0.19 8.49
CA ARG A 57 -10.04 0.50 9.52
C ARG A 57 -8.82 1.10 8.85
N VAL A 58 -8.42 2.32 9.23
CA VAL A 58 -7.25 3.00 8.67
C VAL A 58 -6.16 3.10 9.72
N LEU A 59 -4.97 2.58 9.40
CA LEU A 59 -3.79 2.58 10.26
C LEU A 59 -2.68 3.36 9.57
N ARG A 60 -2.35 4.53 10.14
CA ARG A 60 -1.34 5.45 9.61
C ARG A 60 -0.05 5.32 10.39
N GLN A 61 1.06 5.10 9.69
CA GLN A 61 2.34 4.90 10.35
C GLN A 61 3.55 5.17 9.45
N GLY A 62 4.69 5.36 10.07
CA GLY A 62 5.88 5.82 9.35
C GLY A 62 5.67 7.23 8.81
N GLY A 63 6.46 7.69 7.94
CA GLY A 63 6.29 8.92 7.19
C GLY A 63 6.49 8.60 5.71
N ARG A 64 6.81 9.61 4.91
CA ARG A 64 6.92 9.53 3.45
C ARG A 64 7.69 8.30 2.93
N LEU A 65 8.82 7.95 3.53
CA LEU A 65 9.62 6.77 3.16
C LEU A 65 9.52 5.64 4.19
N GLY A 66 9.26 5.98 5.46
CA GLY A 66 9.14 5.01 6.54
C GLY A 66 7.90 4.13 6.46
N VAL A 67 6.88 4.54 5.71
CA VAL A 67 5.61 3.82 5.54
C VAL A 67 5.83 2.40 5.01
N TYR A 68 6.75 2.16 4.10
CA TYR A 68 7.00 0.83 3.53
C TYR A 68 7.36 -0.19 4.61
N GLY A 69 8.42 0.07 5.38
CA GLY A 69 8.82 -0.81 6.47
C GLY A 69 7.84 -0.84 7.65
N ALA A 70 7.20 0.29 7.96
CA ALA A 70 6.23 0.37 9.04
C ALA A 70 4.96 -0.44 8.72
N SER A 71 4.44 -0.34 7.50
CA SER A 71 3.27 -1.09 7.06
C SER A 71 3.53 -2.59 7.01
N LEU A 72 4.70 -3.04 6.55
CA LEU A 72 5.04 -4.46 6.57
C LEU A 72 5.14 -5.01 8.00
N ARG A 73 5.79 -4.28 8.91
CA ARG A 73 5.84 -4.67 10.33
C ARG A 73 4.45 -4.73 10.95
N LYS A 74 3.59 -3.74 10.65
CA LYS A 74 2.23 -3.70 11.17
C LYS A 74 1.37 -4.83 10.59
N LEU A 75 1.48 -5.12 9.30
CA LEU A 75 0.83 -6.25 8.64
C LEU A 75 1.14 -7.56 9.36
N VAL A 76 2.43 -7.85 9.57
CA VAL A 76 2.86 -9.07 10.28
C VAL A 76 2.38 -9.08 11.73
N ALA A 77 2.38 -7.94 12.42
CA ALA A 77 1.89 -7.83 13.79
C ALA A 77 0.38 -8.10 13.88
N LEU A 78 -0.41 -7.58 12.94
CA LEU A 78 -1.85 -7.84 12.85
C LEU A 78 -2.13 -9.32 12.55
N GLU A 79 -1.41 -9.93 11.63
CA GLU A 79 -1.56 -11.35 11.33
C GLU A 79 -1.25 -12.26 12.53
N ARG A 80 -0.28 -11.86 13.37
CA ARG A 80 0.05 -12.61 14.59
C ARG A 80 -0.99 -12.43 15.69
N ALA A 81 -1.54 -11.23 15.85
CA ALA A 81 -2.45 -10.90 16.92
C ALA A 81 -3.91 -11.28 16.63
N GLU A 82 -4.34 -11.11 15.39
CA GLU A 82 -5.75 -11.18 14.99
C GLU A 82 -6.03 -12.30 13.97
N GLY A 83 -5.02 -13.07 13.56
CA GLY A 83 -5.10 -14.08 12.51
C GLY A 83 -4.75 -13.49 11.12
N ARG A 84 -4.52 -14.39 10.15
CA ARG A 84 -4.13 -14.00 8.79
C ARG A 84 -5.24 -13.24 8.07
N PHE A 85 -4.84 -12.35 7.20
CA PHE A 85 -5.71 -11.84 6.16
C PHE A 85 -6.01 -12.93 5.12
N ASP A 86 -7.13 -12.82 4.43
CA ASP A 86 -7.46 -13.68 3.30
C ASP A 86 -6.73 -13.23 2.03
N VAL A 87 -6.54 -11.91 1.90
CA VAL A 87 -5.79 -11.30 0.80
C VAL A 87 -5.13 -9.99 1.27
N VAL A 88 -3.96 -9.71 0.71
CA VAL A 88 -3.25 -8.44 0.85
C VAL A 88 -3.18 -7.76 -0.52
N VAL A 89 -3.65 -6.53 -0.62
CA VAL A 89 -3.48 -5.69 -1.81
C VAL A 89 -2.28 -4.78 -1.58
N ASP A 90 -1.26 -4.97 -2.40
CA ASP A 90 -0.03 -4.18 -2.39
C ASP A 90 -0.08 -3.17 -3.52
N THR A 91 -0.26 -1.89 -3.20
CA THR A 91 -0.36 -0.87 -4.25
C THR A 91 1.02 -0.39 -4.68
N GLN A 92 1.22 -0.30 -5.97
CA GLN A 92 2.40 0.28 -6.56
C GLN A 92 2.08 1.68 -7.11
N ASN A 93 2.66 2.68 -6.45
CA ASN A 93 2.71 4.06 -6.93
C ASN A 93 4.18 4.51 -6.89
N GLY A 94 4.96 4.02 -7.87
CA GLY A 94 6.41 4.04 -7.92
C GLY A 94 7.00 2.67 -7.56
N VAL A 95 7.24 2.39 -6.28
CA VAL A 95 7.65 1.05 -5.83
C VAL A 95 6.55 0.41 -4.99
N PRO A 96 6.37 -0.92 -5.04
CA PRO A 96 5.42 -1.62 -4.18
C PRO A 96 5.92 -1.68 -2.74
N PHE A 97 5.06 -2.11 -1.82
CA PHE A 97 5.43 -2.34 -0.41
C PHE A 97 6.22 -3.62 -0.20
N TRP A 98 6.28 -4.51 -1.18
CA TRP A 98 6.94 -5.81 -1.08
C TRP A 98 6.24 -6.77 -0.09
N ALA A 99 4.92 -6.67 0.05
CA ALA A 99 4.15 -7.52 0.97
C ALA A 99 4.41 -9.02 0.75
N ARG A 100 4.64 -9.43 -0.50
CA ARG A 100 4.95 -10.81 -0.89
C ARG A 100 6.12 -11.44 -0.12
N VAL A 101 7.09 -10.63 0.33
CA VAL A 101 8.23 -11.16 1.11
C VAL A 101 7.98 -11.13 2.62
N ALA A 102 6.92 -10.48 3.08
CA ALA A 102 6.61 -10.29 4.50
C ALA A 102 5.50 -11.23 5.01
N THR A 103 4.59 -11.66 4.15
CA THR A 103 3.47 -12.53 4.51
C THR A 103 3.37 -13.75 3.60
N LYS A 104 2.71 -14.81 4.11
CA LYS A 104 2.31 -16.00 3.34
C LYS A 104 0.87 -15.90 2.81
N THR A 105 0.16 -14.83 3.18
CA THR A 105 -1.16 -14.52 2.63
C THR A 105 -1.05 -14.24 1.12
N PRO A 106 -2.02 -14.64 0.30
CA PRO A 106 -2.07 -14.25 -1.11
C PRO A 106 -1.97 -12.72 -1.27
N VAL A 107 -1.11 -12.28 -2.18
CA VAL A 107 -0.89 -10.83 -2.43
C VAL A 107 -1.29 -10.49 -3.86
N VAL A 108 -2.17 -9.52 -4.01
CA VAL A 108 -2.53 -8.90 -5.29
C VAL A 108 -1.75 -7.61 -5.43
N MET A 109 -1.00 -7.45 -6.51
CA MET A 109 -0.32 -6.18 -6.80
C MET A 109 -1.25 -5.28 -7.64
N LEU A 110 -1.59 -4.12 -7.11
CA LEU A 110 -2.36 -3.10 -7.79
C LEU A 110 -1.43 -2.00 -8.31
N VAL A 111 -1.23 -1.92 -9.61
CA VAL A 111 -0.39 -0.91 -10.24
C VAL A 111 -1.26 0.27 -10.68
N HIS A 112 -1.10 1.42 -10.03
CA HIS A 112 -1.83 2.64 -10.41
C HIS A 112 -1.23 3.31 -11.64
N HIS A 113 0.11 3.35 -11.71
CA HIS A 113 0.82 4.04 -12.77
C HIS A 113 2.25 3.49 -12.91
N VAL A 114 2.77 3.51 -14.13
CA VAL A 114 4.17 3.20 -14.45
C VAL A 114 4.94 4.51 -14.55
N HIS A 115 5.92 4.70 -13.66
CA HIS A 115 6.54 6.01 -13.41
C HIS A 115 7.81 6.29 -14.25
N ARG A 116 8.02 5.59 -15.37
CA ARG A 116 9.24 5.70 -16.18
C ARG A 116 9.68 7.14 -16.43
N GLU A 117 8.75 7.98 -16.85
CA GLU A 117 9.04 9.38 -17.20
C GLU A 117 9.08 10.31 -15.97
N GLN A 118 8.49 9.90 -14.87
CA GLN A 118 8.42 10.68 -13.64
C GLN A 118 9.65 10.51 -12.75
N TRP A 119 10.30 9.34 -12.79
CA TRP A 119 11.50 9.08 -11.99
C TRP A 119 12.60 10.15 -12.16
N PRO A 120 12.98 10.56 -13.40
CA PRO A 120 14.00 11.59 -13.59
C PRO A 120 13.55 12.99 -13.15
N ILE A 121 12.24 13.27 -13.12
CA ILE A 121 11.69 14.57 -12.74
C ILE A 121 11.73 14.75 -11.22
N VAL A 122 11.45 13.67 -10.47
CA VAL A 122 11.34 13.71 -9.01
C VAL A 122 12.67 13.42 -8.32
N PHE A 123 13.52 12.62 -8.94
CA PHE A 123 14.79 12.15 -8.37
C PHE A 123 15.95 12.40 -9.33
N GLY A 124 17.15 12.58 -8.79
CA GLY A 124 18.36 12.71 -9.61
C GLY A 124 18.64 11.43 -10.45
N PRO A 125 19.49 11.52 -11.49
CA PRO A 125 19.65 10.47 -12.51
C PRO A 125 20.01 9.08 -11.97
N ALA A 126 20.79 9.01 -10.89
CA ALA A 126 21.18 7.73 -10.27
C ALA A 126 20.00 7.09 -9.55
N ALA A 127 19.27 7.85 -8.72
CA ALA A 127 18.10 7.36 -8.00
C ALA A 127 16.94 6.99 -8.95
N ALA A 128 16.77 7.77 -10.03
CA ALA A 128 15.78 7.48 -11.07
C ALA A 128 16.05 6.12 -11.76
N ARG A 129 17.33 5.81 -12.07
CA ARG A 129 17.70 4.50 -12.62
C ARG A 129 17.42 3.34 -11.67
N VAL A 130 17.72 3.52 -10.40
CA VAL A 130 17.42 2.51 -9.36
C VAL A 130 15.92 2.33 -9.22
N GLY A 131 15.15 3.42 -9.07
CA GLY A 131 13.68 3.37 -8.98
C GLY A 131 13.06 2.66 -10.17
N TRP A 132 13.46 3.01 -11.38
CA TRP A 132 13.00 2.35 -12.60
C TRP A 132 13.38 0.85 -12.67
N ALA A 133 14.59 0.48 -12.24
CA ALA A 133 14.98 -0.92 -12.18
C ALA A 133 14.16 -1.73 -11.19
N LEU A 134 13.86 -1.15 -10.02
CA LEU A 134 12.97 -1.76 -9.01
C LEU A 134 11.55 -1.96 -9.57
N GLU A 135 10.99 -0.93 -10.19
CA GLU A 135 9.65 -0.96 -10.75
C GLU A 135 9.52 -1.92 -11.94
N SER A 136 10.47 -1.86 -12.90
CA SER A 136 10.34 -2.56 -14.18
C SER A 136 10.91 -3.97 -14.21
N ARG A 137 11.86 -4.30 -13.33
CA ARG A 137 12.59 -5.58 -13.35
C ARG A 137 12.42 -6.39 -12.09
N VAL A 138 12.45 -5.75 -10.92
CA VAL A 138 12.42 -6.46 -9.62
C VAL A 138 11.00 -6.78 -9.23
N ALA A 139 10.10 -5.80 -9.21
CA ALA A 139 8.71 -5.99 -8.84
C ALA A 139 8.02 -7.10 -9.67
N PRO A 140 8.10 -7.11 -11.01
CA PRO A 140 7.47 -8.17 -11.80
C PRO A 140 8.01 -9.57 -11.52
N ARG A 141 9.28 -9.70 -11.07
CA ARG A 141 9.84 -11.01 -10.72
C ARG A 141 9.33 -11.52 -9.38
N ILE A 142 9.21 -10.64 -8.39
CA ILE A 142 8.73 -10.98 -7.03
C ILE A 142 7.25 -11.35 -7.06
N PHE A 143 6.46 -10.66 -7.89
CA PHE A 143 5.02 -10.87 -7.99
C PHE A 143 4.60 -11.86 -9.10
N ARG A 144 5.55 -12.49 -9.81
CA ARG A 144 5.24 -13.54 -10.80
C ARG A 144 4.47 -14.71 -10.18
N GLY A 145 3.47 -15.20 -10.91
CA GLY A 145 2.69 -16.41 -10.53
C GLY A 145 1.55 -16.11 -9.56
N GLN A 146 1.17 -14.87 -9.41
CA GLN A 146 -0.08 -14.48 -8.75
C GLN A 146 -1.04 -13.97 -9.84
N GLN A 147 -2.11 -14.71 -10.06
CA GLN A 147 -3.26 -14.28 -10.85
C GLN A 147 -4.29 -13.74 -9.92
#